data_7c4412ef06d5e29d543527ecfc38e3ed
#
_entry.id   7c4412ef06d5e29d543527ecfc38e3ed
#
_cell.length_a   1.000
_cell.length_b   1.000
_cell.length_c   1.000
_cell.angle_alpha   90.00
_cell.angle_beta   90.00
_cell.angle_gamma   90.00
#
_symmetry.space_group_name_H-M   'P 1'
#
loop_
_entity.id
_entity.type
_entity.pdbx_description
1 polymer ?
#
loop_
_entity_poly.entity_id
_entity_poly.type
_entity_poly.pdbx_seq_one_letter_code
_entity_poly.pdbx_strand_id
1 'polypeptide(L)'
;MSRPQLPEPPLTRTGAEPPLVDAETDLRPTPEVAAARRRLRSHPALLLLGIVLASVNMRAALAGVSPLLGEISDHYGLSATTGSLVTTIPLVFMGLASPLAPRLARRWGTEAVLLAALVLLCGGVLLRVAPPLVALFAGGALVGSGIALLNVLMPGLIKRDFPHRAAGMTALYTTAMIGGATLSAAAAVPLENALGGWRGSLASWSLPAAVAAAAWLPQALLARRGTRHGQAAAVPVRTAPANATASGPGSESGSVRGRGRGLARSPLAWQVTLFMGLQSLIAYVTIAWMPTILTDDGMSKGTAGLVFAFSTLVQMAGSFLVPLLAGRMRSQRLLAVAVAALMASGIAGLLVAPAGGAWLWAALIGVGQGGSVGLALTMMVLRTSDAHTSARLSGMAQTWGYLLAAAGPLVLGAVHQATGGWALPIGLMLAVCAALALLGLGAGRDRVIRP
;
A
#
# COMPACT_ATOMS: atom_id res chain seq x y z
N MET A 1 -49.86 57.70 -65.96
CA MET A 1 -50.58 57.34 -64.74
C MET A 1 -49.65 56.58 -63.88
N SER A 2 -48.93 57.25 -62.97
CA SER A 2 -47.88 56.75 -62.10
C SER A 2 -48.51 56.31 -60.76
N ARG A 3 -48.26 55.10 -60.31
CA ARG A 3 -48.70 54.64 -58.96
C ARG A 3 -47.72 55.17 -57.90
N PRO A 4 -48.15 55.63 -56.77
CA PRO A 4 -47.28 56.07 -55.68
C PRO A 4 -46.73 54.86 -54.93
N GLN A 5 -45.44 54.90 -54.68
CA GLN A 5 -44.72 53.94 -53.79
C GLN A 5 -44.94 54.36 -52.36
N LEU A 6 -45.39 53.38 -51.53
CA LEU A 6 -45.39 53.48 -50.09
C LEU A 6 -44.03 53.33 -49.48
N PRO A 7 -43.64 54.08 -48.43
CA PRO A 7 -42.34 53.95 -47.79
C PRO A 7 -42.26 52.68 -46.94
N GLU A 8 -41.16 51.95 -47.07
CA GLU A 8 -40.83 50.82 -46.21
C GLU A 8 -40.55 51.26 -44.78
N PRO A 9 -41.01 50.48 -43.75
CA PRO A 9 -40.67 50.78 -42.38
C PRO A 9 -39.22 50.43 -42.05
N PRO A 10 -38.56 51.15 -41.12
CA PRO A 10 -37.18 50.96 -40.79
C PRO A 10 -36.99 49.61 -40.04
N LEU A 11 -36.08 48.78 -40.52
CA LEU A 11 -35.58 47.56 -39.87
C LEU A 11 -34.87 47.96 -38.58
N THR A 12 -35.54 47.85 -37.44
CA THR A 12 -34.90 47.89 -36.13
C THR A 12 -34.15 46.59 -35.90
N ARG A 13 -32.82 46.67 -36.10
CA ARG A 13 -31.87 45.69 -35.60
C ARG A 13 -31.82 45.78 -34.06
N THR A 14 -32.56 44.95 -33.37
CA THR A 14 -32.36 44.63 -31.94
C THR A 14 -32.54 43.14 -31.79
N GLY A 15 -31.46 42.45 -32.11
CA GLY A 15 -31.32 41.03 -31.76
C GLY A 15 -29.88 40.87 -31.25
N ALA A 16 -29.63 41.34 -30.03
CA ALA A 16 -28.49 40.86 -29.27
C ALA A 16 -28.85 39.41 -28.92
N GLU A 17 -28.20 38.47 -29.62
CA GLU A 17 -28.21 37.06 -29.15
C GLU A 17 -27.72 37.04 -27.72
N PRO A 18 -28.46 36.38 -26.79
CA PRO A 18 -27.92 36.18 -25.45
C PRO A 18 -26.63 35.41 -25.59
N PRO A 19 -25.59 35.76 -24.82
CA PRO A 19 -24.31 35.03 -24.88
C PRO A 19 -24.60 33.58 -24.59
N LEU A 20 -24.11 32.69 -25.48
CA LEU A 20 -24.06 31.24 -25.23
C LEU A 20 -23.25 31.05 -23.96
N VAL A 21 -23.95 30.86 -22.84
CA VAL A 21 -23.33 30.46 -21.58
C VAL A 21 -22.83 29.05 -21.82
N ASP A 22 -21.51 28.92 -21.95
CA ASP A 22 -20.86 27.61 -22.08
C ASP A 22 -21.29 26.72 -20.91
N ALA A 23 -22.13 25.74 -21.18
CA ALA A 23 -22.64 24.78 -20.19
C ALA A 23 -21.54 23.97 -19.51
N GLU A 24 -20.30 24.05 -19.99
CA GLU A 24 -19.12 23.46 -19.36
C GLU A 24 -18.56 24.26 -18.17
N THR A 25 -18.91 25.56 -18.05
CA THR A 25 -18.40 26.43 -16.97
C THR A 25 -19.18 26.19 -15.65
N ASP A 26 -20.39 25.63 -15.70
CA ASP A 26 -21.23 25.41 -14.53
C ASP A 26 -20.94 24.11 -13.76
N LEU A 27 -20.06 23.23 -14.24
CA LEU A 27 -19.67 22.01 -13.54
C LEU A 27 -18.45 22.18 -12.60
N ARG A 28 -17.83 23.36 -12.59
CA ARG A 28 -16.81 23.67 -11.59
C ARG A 28 -17.50 24.08 -10.29
N PRO A 29 -17.23 23.40 -9.15
CA PRO A 29 -17.80 23.80 -7.88
C PRO A 29 -17.41 25.25 -7.62
N THR A 30 -18.39 26.10 -7.27
CA THR A 30 -18.16 27.49 -6.94
C THR A 30 -17.01 27.62 -5.93
N PRO A 31 -16.21 28.71 -5.98
CA PRO A 31 -15.11 28.93 -5.04
C PRO A 31 -15.51 28.75 -3.58
N GLU A 32 -16.74 29.07 -3.22
CA GLU A 32 -17.30 28.89 -1.88
C GLU A 32 -17.53 27.42 -1.53
N VAL A 33 -18.04 26.60 -2.45
CA VAL A 33 -18.21 25.16 -2.25
C VAL A 33 -16.84 24.46 -2.21
N ALA A 34 -15.87 24.92 -3.00
CA ALA A 34 -14.50 24.46 -2.94
C ALA A 34 -13.80 24.86 -1.63
N ALA A 35 -14.04 26.09 -1.14
CA ALA A 35 -13.53 26.58 0.15
C ALA A 35 -14.21 25.90 1.33
N ALA A 36 -15.53 25.65 1.28
CA ALA A 36 -16.25 24.89 2.30
C ALA A 36 -15.79 23.42 2.34
N ARG A 37 -15.55 22.79 1.19
CA ARG A 37 -14.92 21.47 1.11
C ARG A 37 -13.48 21.47 1.66
N ARG A 38 -12.73 22.54 1.50
CA ARG A 38 -11.38 22.71 2.08
C ARG A 38 -11.43 22.91 3.60
N ARG A 39 -12.41 23.64 4.14
CA ARG A 39 -12.61 23.86 5.59
C ARG A 39 -13.11 22.60 6.33
N LEU A 40 -13.84 21.71 5.63
CA LEU A 40 -14.29 20.42 6.15
C LEU A 40 -13.21 19.32 6.05
N ARG A 41 -12.08 19.60 5.38
CA ARG A 41 -10.91 18.71 5.44
C ARG A 41 -10.24 18.91 6.79
N SER A 42 -10.08 17.80 7.52
CA SER A 42 -9.28 17.70 8.74
C SER A 42 -7.97 18.49 8.63
N HIS A 43 -7.53 19.08 9.73
CA HIS A 43 -6.21 19.75 9.80
C HIS A 43 -5.15 18.87 9.11
N PRO A 44 -4.32 19.42 8.19
CA PRO A 44 -3.31 18.63 7.47
C PRO A 44 -2.35 17.90 8.43
N ALA A 45 -2.09 18.47 9.61
CA ALA A 45 -1.29 17.87 10.66
C ALA A 45 -1.96 16.61 11.25
N LEU A 46 -3.28 16.60 11.46
CA LEU A 46 -4.00 15.44 11.99
C LEU A 46 -4.03 14.30 10.97
N LEU A 47 -4.17 14.63 9.68
CA LEU A 47 -4.09 13.64 8.60
C LEU A 47 -2.69 13.03 8.52
N LEU A 48 -1.65 13.86 8.61
CA LEU A 48 -0.26 13.41 8.64
C LEU A 48 -0.01 12.48 9.83
N LEU A 49 -0.42 12.88 11.03
CA LEU A 49 -0.32 12.07 12.23
C LEU A 49 -1.05 10.73 12.08
N GLY A 50 -2.27 10.76 11.54
CA GLY A 50 -3.05 9.55 11.26
C GLY A 50 -2.35 8.61 10.29
N ILE A 51 -1.74 9.13 9.21
CA ILE A 51 -0.96 8.33 8.25
C ILE A 51 0.25 7.69 8.94
N VAL A 52 1.02 8.45 9.73
CA VAL A 52 2.21 7.94 10.44
C VAL A 52 1.82 6.86 11.45
N LEU A 53 0.82 7.11 12.29
CA LEU A 53 0.35 6.15 13.29
C LEU A 53 -0.19 4.88 12.65
N ALA A 54 -1.00 4.99 11.59
CA ALA A 54 -1.47 3.83 10.84
C ALA A 54 -0.30 3.04 10.27
N SER A 55 0.71 3.72 9.69
CA SER A 55 1.88 3.09 9.06
C SER A 55 2.72 2.31 10.06
N VAL A 56 3.01 2.87 11.22
CA VAL A 56 3.74 2.18 12.31
C VAL A 56 3.03 0.87 12.67
N ASN A 57 1.71 0.90 12.82
CA ASN A 57 0.92 -0.25 13.23
C ASN A 57 0.85 -1.37 12.17
N MET A 58 0.96 -1.03 10.87
CA MET A 58 0.86 -2.01 9.78
C MET A 58 1.94 -3.10 9.82
N ARG A 59 3.13 -2.79 10.32
CA ARG A 59 4.24 -3.75 10.43
C ARG A 59 4.53 -4.16 11.87
N ALA A 60 4.24 -3.32 12.86
CA ALA A 60 4.46 -3.62 14.27
C ALA A 60 3.68 -4.88 14.70
N ALA A 61 2.41 -4.99 14.28
CA ALA A 61 1.55 -6.15 14.61
C ALA A 61 2.05 -7.49 14.02
N LEU A 62 2.96 -7.45 13.03
CA LEU A 62 3.56 -8.66 12.45
C LEU A 62 4.94 -8.94 13.03
N ALA A 63 5.80 -7.92 13.12
CA ALA A 63 7.21 -8.08 13.45
C ALA A 63 7.44 -8.48 14.90
N GLY A 64 6.59 -8.04 15.83
CA GLY A 64 6.68 -8.40 17.25
C GLY A 64 6.38 -9.87 17.58
N VAL A 65 5.82 -10.62 16.63
CA VAL A 65 5.53 -12.05 16.83
C VAL A 65 6.79 -12.91 16.69
N SER A 66 7.68 -12.56 15.76
CA SER A 66 8.84 -13.39 15.42
C SER A 66 9.78 -13.69 16.61
N PRO A 67 10.13 -12.70 17.47
CA PRO A 67 10.98 -12.98 18.63
C PRO A 67 10.31 -13.88 19.69
N LEU A 68 8.97 -13.89 19.73
CA LEU A 68 8.16 -14.63 20.72
C LEU A 68 7.66 -15.98 20.19
N LEU A 69 8.01 -16.34 18.95
CA LEU A 69 7.47 -17.52 18.28
C LEU A 69 7.85 -18.82 19.00
N GLY A 70 9.05 -18.89 19.59
CA GLY A 70 9.51 -20.02 20.40
C GLY A 70 8.57 -20.28 21.57
N GLU A 71 8.32 -19.27 22.42
CA GLU A 71 7.44 -19.40 23.58
C GLU A 71 5.98 -19.68 23.21
N ILE A 72 5.50 -19.06 22.12
CA ILE A 72 4.15 -19.37 21.60
C ILE A 72 4.08 -20.83 21.18
N SER A 73 5.12 -21.35 20.51
CA SER A 73 5.17 -22.74 20.08
C SER A 73 5.22 -23.70 21.25
N ASP A 74 6.03 -23.43 22.25
CA ASP A 74 6.16 -24.22 23.46
C ASP A 74 4.86 -24.23 24.28
N HIS A 75 4.22 -23.06 24.39
CA HIS A 75 2.95 -22.92 25.14
C HIS A 75 1.81 -23.75 24.55
N TYR A 76 1.73 -23.87 23.22
CA TYR A 76 0.68 -24.62 22.53
C TYR A 76 1.12 -26.01 22.04
N GLY A 77 2.37 -26.40 22.24
CA GLY A 77 2.93 -27.64 21.73
C GLY A 77 2.96 -27.70 20.19
N LEU A 78 3.28 -26.57 19.54
CA LEU A 78 3.25 -26.49 18.08
C LEU A 78 4.49 -27.13 17.46
N SER A 79 4.30 -27.93 16.42
CA SER A 79 5.39 -28.34 15.56
C SER A 79 5.98 -27.14 14.81
N ALA A 80 7.20 -27.23 14.30
CA ALA A 80 7.84 -26.19 13.48
C ALA A 80 6.94 -25.75 12.28
N THR A 81 6.27 -26.72 11.65
CA THR A 81 5.34 -26.46 10.53
C THR A 81 4.10 -25.68 11.01
N THR A 82 3.48 -26.08 12.11
CA THR A 82 2.30 -25.38 12.65
C THR A 82 2.67 -24.01 13.20
N GLY A 83 3.84 -23.90 13.85
CA GLY A 83 4.38 -22.62 14.31
C GLY A 83 4.59 -21.60 13.18
N SER A 84 5.04 -22.06 12.01
CA SER A 84 5.21 -21.20 10.83
C SER A 84 3.87 -20.60 10.34
N LEU A 85 2.73 -21.23 10.61
CA LEU A 85 1.42 -20.70 10.24
C LEU A 85 1.08 -19.40 11.00
N VAL A 86 1.66 -19.19 12.18
CA VAL A 86 1.45 -17.96 12.97
C VAL A 86 1.90 -16.72 12.18
N THR A 87 2.95 -16.84 11.39
CA THR A 87 3.48 -15.76 10.52
C THR A 87 2.91 -15.81 9.10
N THR A 88 2.55 -16.99 8.61
CA THR A 88 2.07 -17.18 7.23
C THR A 88 0.61 -16.80 7.05
N ILE A 89 -0.27 -17.13 8.01
CA ILE A 89 -1.71 -16.81 7.94
C ILE A 89 -1.95 -15.31 7.72
N PRO A 90 -1.34 -14.37 8.46
CA PRO A 90 -1.50 -12.95 8.19
C PRO A 90 -1.13 -12.56 6.74
N LEU A 91 -0.07 -13.12 6.18
CA LEU A 91 0.37 -12.85 4.80
C LEU A 91 -0.65 -13.32 3.76
N VAL A 92 -1.18 -14.53 3.93
CA VAL A 92 -2.22 -15.07 3.06
C VAL A 92 -3.46 -14.18 3.10
N PHE A 93 -3.89 -13.76 4.30
CA PHE A 93 -5.04 -12.88 4.44
C PHE A 93 -4.77 -11.46 3.95
N MET A 94 -3.53 -10.98 3.99
CA MET A 94 -3.15 -9.74 3.30
C MET A 94 -3.40 -9.84 1.79
N GLY A 95 -3.03 -10.95 1.16
CA GLY A 95 -3.32 -11.20 -0.25
C GLY A 95 -4.83 -11.27 -0.54
N LEU A 96 -5.55 -12.08 0.22
CA LEU A 96 -6.98 -12.37 0.01
C LEU A 96 -7.88 -11.15 0.29
N ALA A 97 -7.56 -10.32 1.29
CA ALA A 97 -8.36 -9.16 1.65
C ALA A 97 -8.07 -7.94 0.77
N SER A 98 -6.91 -7.87 0.11
CA SER A 98 -6.51 -6.74 -0.73
C SER A 98 -7.53 -6.35 -1.81
N PRO A 99 -8.18 -7.28 -2.55
CA PRO A 99 -9.18 -6.94 -3.57
C PRO A 99 -10.47 -6.33 -2.98
N LEU A 100 -10.71 -6.52 -1.69
CA LEU A 100 -11.89 -5.99 -1.01
C LEU A 100 -11.75 -4.48 -0.73
N ALA A 101 -10.53 -3.99 -0.50
CA ALA A 101 -10.28 -2.62 -0.10
C ALA A 101 -10.89 -1.57 -1.06
N PRO A 102 -10.69 -1.63 -2.40
CA PRO A 102 -11.30 -0.66 -3.31
C PRO A 102 -12.82 -0.79 -3.39
N ARG A 103 -13.39 -2.01 -3.17
CA ARG A 103 -14.84 -2.24 -3.16
C ARG A 103 -15.48 -1.62 -1.93
N LEU A 104 -14.89 -1.84 -0.76
CA LEU A 104 -15.34 -1.28 0.51
C LEU A 104 -15.21 0.24 0.53
N ALA A 105 -14.09 0.79 0.02
CA ALA A 105 -13.88 2.22 -0.08
C ALA A 105 -14.90 2.92 -0.97
N ARG A 106 -15.36 2.26 -2.06
CA ARG A 106 -16.45 2.80 -2.89
C ARG A 106 -17.79 2.80 -2.17
N ARG A 107 -18.06 1.82 -1.31
CA ARG A 107 -19.34 1.68 -0.61
C ARG A 107 -19.43 2.57 0.63
N TRP A 108 -18.36 2.66 1.41
CA TRP A 108 -18.37 3.29 2.74
C TRP A 108 -17.46 4.53 2.84
N GLY A 109 -16.68 4.83 1.79
CA GLY A 109 -15.67 5.89 1.79
C GLY A 109 -14.33 5.40 2.34
N THR A 110 -13.27 6.04 1.86
CA THR A 110 -11.87 5.64 2.19
C THR A 110 -11.59 5.80 3.68
N GLU A 111 -12.01 6.90 4.30
CA GLU A 111 -11.76 7.22 5.70
C GLU A 111 -12.45 6.24 6.65
N ALA A 112 -13.68 5.85 6.34
CA ALA A 112 -14.42 4.87 7.14
C ALA A 112 -13.80 3.47 7.06
N VAL A 113 -13.28 3.07 5.88
CA VAL A 113 -12.61 1.78 5.70
C VAL A 113 -11.25 1.77 6.39
N LEU A 114 -10.49 2.88 6.37
CA LEU A 114 -9.23 2.99 7.10
C LEU A 114 -9.45 2.91 8.62
N LEU A 115 -10.49 3.57 9.14
CA LEU A 115 -10.87 3.44 10.55
C LEU A 115 -11.26 1.99 10.88
N ALA A 116 -12.11 1.36 10.06
CA ALA A 116 -12.52 -0.03 10.26
C ALA A 116 -11.31 -0.99 10.23
N ALA A 117 -10.34 -0.73 9.34
CA ALA A 117 -9.11 -1.51 9.25
C ALA A 117 -8.23 -1.38 10.51
N LEU A 118 -8.12 -0.19 11.10
CA LEU A 118 -7.39 0.03 12.36
C LEU A 118 -8.10 -0.66 13.54
N VAL A 119 -9.43 -0.59 13.60
CA VAL A 119 -10.23 -1.31 14.61
C VAL A 119 -10.08 -2.82 14.44
N LEU A 120 -10.13 -3.32 13.18
CA LEU A 120 -9.93 -4.73 12.86
C LEU A 120 -8.53 -5.20 13.27
N LEU A 121 -7.51 -4.38 13.04
CA LEU A 121 -6.13 -4.64 13.44
C LEU A 121 -6.02 -4.71 14.97
N CYS A 122 -6.57 -3.74 15.68
CA CYS A 122 -6.60 -3.70 17.14
C CYS A 122 -7.31 -4.94 17.71
N GLY A 123 -8.52 -5.24 17.22
CA GLY A 123 -9.28 -6.42 17.63
C GLY A 123 -8.58 -7.73 17.29
N GLY A 124 -7.90 -7.81 16.15
CA GLY A 124 -7.11 -8.97 15.75
C GLY A 124 -5.89 -9.19 16.65
N VAL A 125 -5.21 -8.12 17.08
CA VAL A 125 -4.10 -8.19 18.07
C VAL A 125 -4.62 -8.71 19.41
N LEU A 126 -5.75 -8.20 19.89
CA LEU A 126 -6.36 -8.67 21.15
C LEU A 126 -6.89 -10.12 21.05
N LEU A 127 -7.50 -10.47 19.93
CA LEU A 127 -7.96 -11.86 19.72
C LEU A 127 -6.79 -12.85 19.70
N ARG A 128 -5.65 -12.46 19.15
CA ARG A 128 -4.45 -13.31 19.05
C ARG A 128 -3.92 -13.79 20.41
N VAL A 129 -4.17 -13.05 21.48
CA VAL A 129 -3.73 -13.38 22.85
C VAL A 129 -4.79 -14.11 23.67
N ALA A 130 -5.98 -14.35 23.11
CA ALA A 130 -7.02 -15.12 23.76
C ALA A 130 -6.62 -16.61 23.92
N PRO A 131 -7.11 -17.32 24.95
CA PRO A 131 -6.63 -18.66 25.33
C PRO A 131 -6.66 -19.74 24.25
N PRO A 132 -7.71 -19.91 23.40
CA PRO A 132 -7.74 -21.00 22.45
C PRO A 132 -6.79 -20.76 21.28
N LEU A 133 -6.09 -21.82 20.84
CA LEU A 133 -5.18 -21.78 19.69
C LEU A 133 -5.85 -21.21 18.41
N VAL A 134 -7.13 -21.52 18.22
CA VAL A 134 -7.91 -20.97 17.07
C VAL A 134 -7.95 -19.43 17.10
N ALA A 135 -7.98 -18.81 18.29
CA ALA A 135 -7.97 -17.36 18.43
C ALA A 135 -6.64 -16.75 17.98
N LEU A 136 -5.51 -17.43 18.20
CA LEU A 136 -4.20 -17.02 17.71
C LEU A 136 -4.20 -16.89 16.15
N PHE A 137 -4.69 -17.91 15.47
CA PHE A 137 -4.77 -17.93 14.02
C PHE A 137 -5.84 -16.98 13.46
N ALA A 138 -7.02 -16.96 14.06
CA ALA A 138 -8.10 -16.06 13.67
C ALA A 138 -7.69 -14.58 13.87
N GLY A 139 -7.05 -14.26 15.00
CA GLY A 139 -6.47 -12.94 15.25
C GLY A 139 -5.41 -12.58 14.22
N GLY A 140 -4.56 -13.54 13.83
CA GLY A 140 -3.60 -13.39 12.73
C GLY A 140 -4.27 -13.06 11.39
N ALA A 141 -5.36 -13.73 11.05
CA ALA A 141 -6.16 -13.48 9.85
C ALA A 141 -6.79 -12.08 9.85
N LEU A 142 -7.33 -11.63 11.00
CA LEU A 142 -7.88 -10.28 11.15
C LEU A 142 -6.81 -9.21 11.04
N VAL A 143 -5.66 -9.40 11.68
CA VAL A 143 -4.49 -8.49 11.56
C VAL A 143 -4.06 -8.37 10.10
N GLY A 144 -3.87 -9.50 9.39
CA GLY A 144 -3.51 -9.51 7.97
C GLY A 144 -4.54 -8.79 7.10
N SER A 145 -5.83 -9.03 7.35
CA SER A 145 -6.93 -8.35 6.64
C SER A 145 -6.93 -6.84 6.88
N GLY A 146 -6.77 -6.38 8.13
CA GLY A 146 -6.67 -4.97 8.48
C GLY A 146 -5.48 -4.30 7.78
N ILE A 147 -4.31 -4.92 7.81
CA ILE A 147 -3.10 -4.44 7.13
C ILE A 147 -3.32 -4.35 5.62
N ALA A 148 -4.00 -5.33 5.01
CA ALA A 148 -4.30 -5.30 3.58
C ALA A 148 -5.11 -4.07 3.18
N LEU A 149 -6.17 -3.76 3.94
CA LEU A 149 -7.01 -2.60 3.69
C LEU A 149 -6.21 -1.29 3.80
N LEU A 150 -5.37 -1.16 4.83
CA LEU A 150 -4.50 0.01 5.02
C LEU A 150 -3.51 0.15 3.87
N ASN A 151 -2.76 -0.91 3.53
CA ASN A 151 -1.76 -0.92 2.47
C ASN A 151 -2.34 -0.55 1.09
N VAL A 152 -3.52 -1.08 0.76
CA VAL A 152 -4.15 -0.85 -0.54
C VAL A 152 -4.68 0.57 -0.67
N LEU A 153 -5.24 1.13 0.40
CA LEU A 153 -5.88 2.44 0.34
C LEU A 153 -4.89 3.60 0.55
N MET A 154 -3.77 3.37 1.24
CA MET A 154 -2.80 4.42 1.57
C MET A 154 -2.22 5.14 0.34
N PRO A 155 -1.78 4.47 -0.75
CA PRO A 155 -1.30 5.17 -1.95
C PRO A 155 -2.36 6.04 -2.61
N GLY A 156 -3.63 5.57 -2.64
CA GLY A 156 -4.76 6.34 -3.15
C GLY A 156 -5.05 7.59 -2.30
N LEU A 157 -5.00 7.45 -0.97
CA LEU A 157 -5.16 8.55 -0.02
C LEU A 157 -4.05 9.60 -0.20
N ILE A 158 -2.79 9.16 -0.25
CA ILE A 158 -1.62 10.04 -0.45
C ILE A 158 -1.77 10.82 -1.76
N LYS A 159 -2.17 10.14 -2.85
CA LYS A 159 -2.37 10.79 -4.14
C LYS A 159 -3.49 11.83 -4.11
N ARG A 160 -4.59 11.57 -3.41
CA ARG A 160 -5.74 12.45 -3.30
C ARG A 160 -5.43 13.71 -2.47
N ASP A 161 -4.78 13.52 -1.32
CA ASP A 161 -4.64 14.58 -0.32
C ASP A 161 -3.30 15.34 -0.41
N PHE A 162 -2.27 14.70 -0.97
CA PHE A 162 -0.93 15.26 -1.14
C PHE A 162 -0.38 15.12 -2.57
N PRO A 163 -1.10 15.56 -3.64
CA PRO A 163 -0.71 15.31 -5.03
C PRO A 163 0.66 15.87 -5.38
N HIS A 164 1.01 17.06 -4.85
CA HIS A 164 2.31 17.72 -5.11
C HIS A 164 3.47 17.20 -4.23
N ARG A 165 3.18 16.41 -3.18
CA ARG A 165 4.17 15.87 -2.23
C ARG A 165 4.06 14.35 -2.09
N ALA A 166 3.45 13.69 -3.08
CA ALA A 166 3.13 12.25 -3.00
C ALA A 166 4.36 11.38 -2.73
N ALA A 167 5.50 11.68 -3.37
CA ALA A 167 6.74 10.93 -3.15
C ALA A 167 7.29 11.09 -1.73
N GLY A 168 7.30 12.33 -1.19
CA GLY A 168 7.72 12.59 0.20
C GLY A 168 6.80 11.94 1.22
N MET A 169 5.48 11.95 0.97
CA MET A 169 4.51 11.28 1.82
C MET A 169 4.64 9.76 1.76
N THR A 170 4.99 9.20 0.59
CA THR A 170 5.27 7.78 0.45
C THR A 170 6.56 7.42 1.20
N ALA A 171 7.60 8.25 1.12
CA ALA A 171 8.83 8.08 1.90
C ALA A 171 8.54 8.03 3.40
N LEU A 172 7.79 9.01 3.92
CA LEU A 172 7.40 9.07 5.33
C LEU A 172 6.59 7.82 5.74
N TYR A 173 5.59 7.45 4.96
CA TYR A 173 4.75 6.29 5.19
C TYR A 173 5.55 4.99 5.23
N THR A 174 6.44 4.75 4.25
CA THR A 174 7.23 3.52 4.19
C THR A 174 8.27 3.46 5.30
N THR A 175 8.90 4.57 5.63
CA THR A 175 9.87 4.65 6.74
C THR A 175 9.20 4.43 8.08
N ALA A 176 8.04 5.04 8.32
CA ALA A 176 7.25 4.84 9.54
C ALA A 176 6.81 3.36 9.67
N MET A 177 6.43 2.73 8.57
CA MET A 177 6.08 1.31 8.54
C MET A 177 7.26 0.41 8.94
N ILE A 178 8.46 0.66 8.40
CA ILE A 178 9.67 -0.11 8.74
C ILE A 178 10.11 0.19 10.18
N GLY A 179 10.06 1.45 10.60
CA GLY A 179 10.33 1.87 11.98
C GLY A 179 9.43 1.17 12.99
N GLY A 180 8.13 1.03 12.66
CA GLY A 180 7.19 0.25 13.46
C GLY A 180 7.57 -1.21 13.61
N ALA A 181 8.04 -1.85 12.51
CA ALA A 181 8.54 -3.22 12.55
C ALA A 181 9.77 -3.36 13.45
N THR A 182 10.75 -2.46 13.27
CA THR A 182 11.99 -2.46 14.05
C THR A 182 11.71 -2.25 15.53
N LEU A 183 10.86 -1.26 15.86
CA LEU A 183 10.48 -0.97 17.24
C LEU A 183 9.77 -2.16 17.89
N SER A 184 8.83 -2.77 17.18
CA SER A 184 8.06 -3.91 17.70
C SER A 184 8.94 -5.14 17.93
N ALA A 185 9.82 -5.45 17.01
CA ALA A 185 10.74 -6.57 17.16
C ALA A 185 11.74 -6.35 18.32
N ALA A 186 12.28 -5.15 18.44
CA ALA A 186 13.21 -4.77 19.51
C ALA A 186 12.53 -4.74 20.90
N ALA A 187 11.29 -4.30 20.98
CA ALA A 187 10.55 -4.19 22.22
C ALA A 187 9.87 -5.51 22.66
N ALA A 188 9.80 -6.53 21.78
CA ALA A 188 9.04 -7.75 22.04
C ALA A 188 9.48 -8.46 23.33
N VAL A 189 10.77 -8.76 23.48
CA VAL A 189 11.33 -9.44 24.67
C VAL A 189 11.34 -8.55 25.93
N PRO A 190 11.76 -7.26 25.88
CA PRO A 190 11.61 -6.36 27.01
C PRO A 190 10.16 -6.25 27.53
N LEU A 191 9.18 -6.14 26.62
CA LEU A 191 7.77 -6.08 26.99
C LEU A 191 7.25 -7.42 27.55
N GLU A 192 7.75 -8.54 27.04
CA GLU A 192 7.44 -9.86 27.56
C GLU A 192 7.87 -9.99 29.02
N ASN A 193 9.11 -9.62 29.34
CA ASN A 193 9.63 -9.64 30.70
C ASN A 193 8.86 -8.69 31.63
N ALA A 194 8.46 -7.50 31.15
CA ALA A 194 7.77 -6.49 31.92
C ALA A 194 6.28 -6.79 32.14
N LEU A 195 5.62 -7.48 31.19
CA LEU A 195 4.18 -7.68 31.18
C LEU A 195 3.76 -9.15 31.48
N GLY A 196 4.69 -9.98 31.96
CA GLY A 196 4.40 -11.33 32.44
C GLY A 196 4.15 -12.36 31.33
N GLY A 197 4.87 -12.24 30.20
CA GLY A 197 4.90 -13.23 29.13
C GLY A 197 4.47 -12.72 27.76
N TRP A 198 4.56 -13.57 26.75
CA TRP A 198 4.32 -13.26 25.34
C TRP A 198 2.93 -12.65 25.06
N ARG A 199 1.90 -13.04 25.84
CA ARG A 199 0.54 -12.49 25.70
C ARG A 199 0.49 -11.02 26.04
N GLY A 200 1.13 -10.60 27.14
CA GLY A 200 1.25 -9.20 27.55
C GLY A 200 2.01 -8.37 26.49
N SER A 201 3.13 -8.89 26.01
CA SER A 201 3.92 -8.27 24.97
C SER A 201 3.12 -8.05 23.69
N LEU A 202 2.45 -9.07 23.17
CA LEU A 202 1.62 -8.92 21.96
C LEU A 202 0.41 -8.02 22.17
N ALA A 203 -0.29 -8.14 23.32
CA ALA A 203 -1.44 -7.30 23.64
C ALA A 203 -1.11 -5.81 23.70
N SER A 204 0.10 -5.46 24.17
CA SER A 204 0.54 -4.06 24.28
C SER A 204 0.48 -3.31 22.95
N TRP A 205 0.66 -4.01 21.81
CA TRP A 205 0.56 -3.42 20.47
C TRP A 205 -0.87 -3.09 20.04
N SER A 206 -1.89 -3.50 20.81
CA SER A 206 -3.25 -2.99 20.62
C SER A 206 -3.37 -1.50 20.99
N LEU A 207 -2.56 -1.01 21.93
CA LEU A 207 -2.60 0.39 22.37
C LEU A 207 -2.21 1.38 21.27
N PRO A 208 -1.06 1.25 20.57
CA PRO A 208 -0.76 2.08 19.41
C PRO A 208 -1.81 1.99 18.30
N ALA A 209 -2.41 0.80 18.09
CA ALA A 209 -3.48 0.62 17.12
C ALA A 209 -4.76 1.36 17.53
N ALA A 210 -5.14 1.32 18.81
CA ALA A 210 -6.26 2.08 19.36
C ALA A 210 -6.03 3.59 19.26
N VAL A 211 -4.82 4.06 19.57
CA VAL A 211 -4.43 5.47 19.41
C VAL A 211 -4.53 5.92 17.94
N ALA A 212 -4.05 5.08 17.01
CA ALA A 212 -4.18 5.35 15.59
C ALA A 212 -5.65 5.43 15.14
N ALA A 213 -6.50 4.50 15.63
CA ALA A 213 -7.94 4.51 15.36
C ALA A 213 -8.62 5.77 15.93
N ALA A 214 -8.27 6.16 17.17
CA ALA A 214 -8.78 7.37 17.80
C ALA A 214 -8.36 8.65 17.03
N ALA A 215 -7.10 8.73 16.59
CA ALA A 215 -6.61 9.85 15.77
C ALA A 215 -7.29 9.88 14.38
N TRP A 216 -7.73 8.73 13.85
CA TRP A 216 -8.43 8.63 12.57
C TRP A 216 -9.93 8.90 12.67
N LEU A 217 -10.53 8.73 13.86
CA LEU A 217 -11.97 8.85 14.08
C LEU A 217 -12.55 10.22 13.66
N PRO A 218 -11.96 11.38 14.01
CA PRO A 218 -12.48 12.68 13.58
C PRO A 218 -12.57 12.79 12.05
N GLN A 219 -11.58 12.26 11.32
CA GLN A 219 -11.53 12.29 9.86
C GLN A 219 -12.67 11.46 9.25
N ALA A 220 -12.92 10.26 9.77
CA ALA A 220 -14.00 9.40 9.33
C ALA A 220 -15.39 10.02 9.61
N LEU A 221 -15.56 10.71 10.75
CA LEU A 221 -16.80 11.40 11.11
C LEU A 221 -17.05 12.63 10.21
N LEU A 222 -16.02 13.44 9.94
CA LEU A 222 -16.12 14.61 9.06
C LEU A 222 -16.43 14.20 7.62
N ALA A 223 -15.80 13.12 7.12
CA ALA A 223 -16.08 12.60 5.79
C ALA A 223 -17.54 12.14 5.63
N ARG A 224 -18.12 11.48 6.66
CA ARG A 224 -19.53 11.06 6.67
C ARG A 224 -20.49 12.24 6.67
N ARG A 225 -20.19 13.34 7.37
CA ARG A 225 -21.02 14.56 7.38
C ARG A 225 -21.02 15.24 6.01
N GLY A 226 -19.86 15.30 5.33
CA GLY A 226 -19.75 15.89 3.99
C GLY A 226 -20.58 15.17 2.92
N THR A 227 -20.65 13.83 2.98
CA THR A 227 -21.47 13.03 2.05
C THR A 227 -22.98 13.20 2.31
N ARG A 228 -23.41 13.31 3.57
CA ARG A 228 -24.83 13.55 3.92
C ARG A 228 -25.31 14.94 3.49
N HIS A 229 -24.49 15.98 3.65
CA HIS A 229 -24.83 17.34 3.21
C HIS A 229 -24.86 17.46 1.67
N GLY A 230 -23.98 16.77 0.95
CA GLY A 230 -24.01 16.73 -0.51
C GLY A 230 -25.23 16.01 -1.09
N GLN A 231 -25.76 15.01 -0.39
CA GLN A 231 -27.01 14.33 -0.78
C GLN A 231 -28.26 15.13 -0.39
N ALA A 232 -28.24 15.87 0.71
CA ALA A 232 -29.36 16.72 1.13
C ALA A 232 -29.49 18.02 0.29
N ALA A 233 -28.40 18.49 -0.30
CA ALA A 233 -28.37 19.66 -1.19
C ALA A 233 -28.69 19.33 -2.65
N ALA A 234 -28.82 18.06 -3.02
CA ALA A 234 -29.38 17.64 -4.30
C ALA A 234 -30.91 17.76 -4.23
N VAL A 235 -31.43 18.99 -4.32
CA VAL A 235 -32.83 19.25 -4.59
C VAL A 235 -33.19 18.51 -5.87
N PRO A 236 -34.26 17.68 -5.90
CA PRO A 236 -34.70 17.07 -7.14
C PRO A 236 -35.11 18.20 -8.09
N VAL A 237 -34.30 18.44 -9.13
CA VAL A 237 -34.74 19.26 -10.26
C VAL A 237 -36.00 18.57 -10.79
N ARG A 238 -37.18 19.16 -10.49
CA ARG A 238 -38.44 18.76 -11.12
C ARG A 238 -38.25 18.91 -12.61
N THR A 239 -38.05 17.80 -13.29
CA THR A 239 -38.14 17.74 -14.74
C THR A 239 -39.53 18.19 -15.15
N ALA A 240 -39.63 19.38 -15.76
CA ALA A 240 -40.81 19.78 -16.49
C ALA A 240 -41.08 18.75 -17.59
N PRO A 241 -42.36 18.45 -17.90
CA PRO A 241 -42.67 17.48 -18.94
C PRO A 241 -42.23 18.03 -20.30
N ALA A 242 -41.24 17.46 -20.89
CA ALA A 242 -40.84 17.72 -22.27
C ALA A 242 -41.75 16.94 -23.20
N ASN A 243 -42.78 17.65 -23.75
CA ASN A 243 -43.35 17.29 -25.03
C ASN A 243 -42.37 17.76 -26.11
N ALA A 244 -41.93 16.84 -26.93
CA ALA A 244 -41.77 16.96 -28.39
C ALA A 244 -40.62 16.05 -28.89
N THR A 245 -41.01 15.01 -29.56
CA THR A 245 -40.44 14.46 -30.80
C THR A 245 -39.19 15.12 -31.38
N ALA A 246 -38.07 14.41 -31.33
CA ALA A 246 -37.08 14.39 -32.42
C ALA A 246 -36.20 13.14 -32.31
N SER A 247 -36.38 12.28 -33.26
CA SER A 247 -35.54 11.11 -33.54
C SER A 247 -34.12 11.55 -34.00
N GLY A 248 -33.11 11.12 -33.28
CA GLY A 248 -31.70 11.15 -33.73
C GLY A 248 -30.94 9.99 -33.10
N PRO A 249 -30.29 9.12 -33.89
CA PRO A 249 -29.61 7.96 -33.36
C PRO A 249 -28.19 8.35 -32.93
N GLY A 250 -27.79 7.95 -31.72
CA GLY A 250 -26.37 7.82 -31.38
C GLY A 250 -25.84 8.72 -30.27
N SER A 251 -26.26 8.49 -29.02
CA SER A 251 -25.37 8.69 -27.88
C SER A 251 -25.45 7.47 -26.98
N GLU A 252 -24.51 6.56 -27.20
CA GLU A 252 -24.30 5.43 -26.32
C GLU A 252 -24.03 5.93 -24.92
N SER A 253 -25.00 5.75 -24.03
CA SER A 253 -24.75 5.74 -22.58
C SER A 253 -23.85 4.57 -22.27
N GLY A 254 -22.54 4.80 -22.45
CA GLY A 254 -21.48 3.84 -22.16
C GLY A 254 -21.57 3.37 -20.73
N SER A 255 -22.06 2.15 -20.57
CA SER A 255 -22.25 1.47 -19.30
C SER A 255 -20.99 1.51 -18.45
N VAL A 256 -21.12 1.93 -17.19
CA VAL A 256 -20.11 1.91 -16.13
C VAL A 256 -19.49 0.51 -15.87
N ARG A 257 -19.96 -0.52 -16.56
CA ARG A 257 -19.48 -1.92 -16.45
C ARG A 257 -18.14 -2.22 -17.16
N GLY A 258 -17.63 -1.37 -18.06
CA GLY A 258 -16.41 -1.61 -18.84
C GLY A 258 -15.08 -1.25 -18.16
N ARG A 259 -15.08 -0.39 -17.13
CA ARG A 259 -13.86 0.17 -16.51
C ARG A 259 -13.00 -0.81 -15.68
N GLY A 260 -13.49 -2.01 -15.39
CA GLY A 260 -12.73 -3.02 -14.63
C GLY A 260 -11.70 -3.80 -15.46
N ARG A 261 -11.92 -3.94 -16.75
CA ARG A 261 -11.07 -4.77 -17.65
C ARG A 261 -9.79 -4.06 -18.12
N GLY A 262 -9.74 -2.73 -18.12
CA GLY A 262 -8.60 -1.96 -18.63
C GLY A 262 -7.31 -2.16 -17.81
N LEU A 263 -7.39 -2.15 -16.49
CA LEU A 263 -6.19 -2.24 -15.63
C LEU A 263 -5.50 -3.61 -15.73
N ALA A 264 -6.27 -4.70 -15.72
CA ALA A 264 -5.74 -6.07 -15.82
C ALA A 264 -5.13 -6.39 -17.20
N ARG A 265 -5.45 -5.59 -18.23
CA ARG A 265 -4.88 -5.72 -19.58
C ARG A 265 -3.68 -4.79 -19.81
N SER A 266 -3.39 -3.89 -18.87
CA SER A 266 -2.28 -2.96 -19.00
C SER A 266 -0.94 -3.63 -18.68
N PRO A 267 0.01 -3.72 -19.62
CA PRO A 267 1.33 -4.27 -19.35
C PRO A 267 2.07 -3.50 -18.25
N LEU A 268 1.89 -2.17 -18.19
CA LEU A 268 2.49 -1.34 -17.16
C LEU A 268 1.94 -1.68 -15.76
N ALA A 269 0.64 -1.97 -15.65
CA ALA A 269 0.05 -2.39 -14.37
C ALA A 269 0.64 -3.73 -13.89
N TRP A 270 0.86 -4.68 -14.79
CA TRP A 270 1.52 -5.94 -14.48
C TRP A 270 3.00 -5.76 -14.13
N GLN A 271 3.73 -4.89 -14.81
CA GLN A 271 5.13 -4.58 -14.47
C GLN A 271 5.25 -4.01 -13.04
N VAL A 272 4.38 -3.07 -12.66
CA VAL A 272 4.34 -2.55 -11.28
C VAL A 272 3.93 -3.63 -10.28
N THR A 273 2.95 -4.47 -10.62
CA THR A 273 2.48 -5.58 -9.79
C THR A 273 3.58 -6.60 -9.54
N LEU A 274 4.26 -7.03 -10.59
CA LEU A 274 5.34 -8.02 -10.47
C LEU A 274 6.56 -7.43 -9.78
N PHE A 275 6.89 -6.15 -10.02
CA PHE A 275 7.94 -5.46 -9.28
C PHE A 275 7.65 -5.46 -7.77
N MET A 276 6.40 -5.14 -7.37
CA MET A 276 5.96 -5.23 -5.98
C MET A 276 6.05 -6.66 -5.44
N GLY A 277 5.66 -7.64 -6.24
CA GLY A 277 5.68 -9.06 -5.85
C GLY A 277 7.09 -9.59 -5.64
N LEU A 278 7.99 -9.38 -6.60
CA LEU A 278 9.36 -9.89 -6.52
C LEU A 278 10.16 -9.23 -5.41
N GLN A 279 10.05 -7.90 -5.21
CA GLN A 279 10.70 -7.26 -4.07
C GLN A 279 10.17 -7.79 -2.73
N SER A 280 8.86 -8.07 -2.62
CA SER A 280 8.28 -8.67 -1.41
C SER A 280 8.76 -10.11 -1.21
N LEU A 281 8.85 -10.90 -2.28
CA LEU A 281 9.41 -12.25 -2.23
C LEU A 281 10.83 -12.25 -1.66
N ILE A 282 11.73 -11.40 -2.21
CA ILE A 282 13.10 -11.27 -1.71
C ILE A 282 13.10 -10.88 -0.24
N ALA A 283 12.24 -9.93 0.16
CA ALA A 283 12.15 -9.48 1.55
C ALA A 283 11.75 -10.62 2.50
N TYR A 284 10.70 -11.37 2.19
CA TYR A 284 10.25 -12.46 3.07
C TYR A 284 11.21 -13.65 3.07
N VAL A 285 11.86 -13.93 1.95
CA VAL A 285 12.94 -14.92 1.90
C VAL A 285 14.13 -14.50 2.78
N THR A 286 14.56 -13.24 2.69
CA THR A 286 15.63 -12.72 3.53
C THR A 286 15.28 -12.78 5.01
N ILE A 287 14.05 -12.43 5.38
CA ILE A 287 13.56 -12.52 6.77
C ILE A 287 13.61 -13.97 7.27
N ALA A 288 13.23 -14.92 6.44
CA ALA A 288 13.17 -16.33 6.82
C ALA A 288 14.55 -17.01 6.90
N TRP A 289 15.44 -16.71 5.96
CA TRP A 289 16.61 -17.53 5.73
C TRP A 289 17.96 -16.85 5.97
N MET A 290 18.04 -15.50 5.98
CA MET A 290 19.33 -14.81 6.17
C MET A 290 20.02 -15.18 7.49
N PRO A 291 19.32 -15.22 8.66
CA PRO A 291 19.97 -15.66 9.89
C PRO A 291 20.48 -17.09 9.81
N THR A 292 19.71 -18.00 9.17
CA THR A 292 20.10 -19.40 9.00
C THR A 292 21.34 -19.55 8.11
N ILE A 293 21.39 -18.84 6.97
CA ILE A 293 22.55 -18.82 6.07
C ILE A 293 23.82 -18.44 6.85
N LEU A 294 23.73 -17.41 7.69
CA LEU A 294 24.85 -16.94 8.49
C LEU A 294 25.27 -17.93 9.59
N THR A 295 24.28 -18.59 10.23
CA THR A 295 24.59 -19.60 11.26
C THR A 295 25.14 -20.87 10.68
N ASP A 296 24.70 -21.30 9.52
CA ASP A 296 25.24 -22.48 8.82
C ASP A 296 26.69 -22.27 8.35
N ASP A 297 27.12 -21.00 8.14
CA ASP A 297 28.49 -20.60 7.84
C ASP A 297 29.33 -20.34 9.12
N GLY A 298 28.85 -20.78 10.29
CA GLY A 298 29.60 -20.76 11.55
C GLY A 298 29.41 -19.50 12.41
N MET A 299 28.53 -18.55 12.03
CA MET A 299 28.23 -17.38 12.86
C MET A 299 27.37 -17.77 14.06
N SER A 300 27.62 -17.16 15.23
CA SER A 300 26.76 -17.38 16.40
C SER A 300 25.33 -16.88 16.13
N LYS A 301 24.30 -17.55 16.68
CA LYS A 301 22.90 -17.18 16.54
C LYS A 301 22.64 -15.71 16.95
N GLY A 302 23.30 -15.26 18.03
CA GLY A 302 23.19 -13.89 18.51
C GLY A 302 23.73 -12.87 17.48
N THR A 303 24.93 -13.13 16.93
CA THR A 303 25.53 -12.25 15.92
C THR A 303 24.72 -12.24 14.63
N ALA A 304 24.26 -13.40 14.15
CA ALA A 304 23.40 -13.49 12.96
C ALA A 304 22.08 -12.69 13.13
N GLY A 305 21.48 -12.75 14.33
CA GLY A 305 20.34 -11.94 14.68
C GLY A 305 20.63 -10.43 14.67
N LEU A 306 21.77 -10.00 15.19
CA LEU A 306 22.21 -8.60 15.17
C LEU A 306 22.47 -8.11 13.74
N VAL A 307 23.10 -8.91 12.88
CA VAL A 307 23.31 -8.58 11.46
C VAL A 307 21.97 -8.40 10.74
N PHE A 308 21.01 -9.26 11.00
CA PHE A 308 19.67 -9.12 10.43
C PHE A 308 18.95 -7.88 10.96
N ALA A 309 19.03 -7.59 12.26
CA ALA A 309 18.46 -6.38 12.85
C ALA A 309 19.09 -5.12 12.25
N PHE A 310 20.41 -5.11 12.05
CA PHE A 310 21.12 -4.03 11.37
C PHE A 310 20.61 -3.84 9.93
N SER A 311 20.43 -4.94 9.16
CA SER A 311 19.83 -4.86 7.83
C SER A 311 18.47 -4.16 7.84
N THR A 312 17.62 -4.50 8.82
CA THR A 312 16.29 -3.88 8.97
C THR A 312 16.39 -2.40 9.35
N LEU A 313 17.35 -2.02 10.17
CA LEU A 313 17.60 -0.62 10.53
C LEU A 313 18.03 0.19 9.30
N VAL A 314 18.99 -0.30 8.54
CA VAL A 314 19.50 0.36 7.32
C VAL A 314 18.43 0.41 6.22
N GLN A 315 17.49 -0.52 6.19
CA GLN A 315 16.32 -0.51 5.32
C GLN A 315 15.51 0.80 5.44
N MET A 316 15.47 1.42 6.62
CA MET A 316 14.79 2.71 6.81
C MET A 316 15.40 3.81 5.94
N ALA A 317 16.72 3.85 5.81
CA ALA A 317 17.39 4.84 4.95
C ALA A 317 16.98 4.67 3.47
N GLY A 318 17.01 3.45 2.96
CA GLY A 318 16.55 3.15 1.59
C GLY A 318 15.09 3.53 1.36
N SER A 319 14.21 3.19 2.30
CA SER A 319 12.77 3.45 2.22
C SER A 319 12.41 4.94 2.27
N PHE A 320 13.27 5.76 2.85
CA PHE A 320 13.12 7.21 2.90
C PHE A 320 13.72 7.89 1.65
N LEU A 321 14.97 7.58 1.34
CA LEU A 321 15.73 8.27 0.29
C LEU A 321 15.21 7.97 -1.12
N VAL A 322 14.94 6.69 -1.42
CA VAL A 322 14.58 6.29 -2.79
C VAL A 322 13.25 6.88 -3.26
N PRO A 323 12.15 6.92 -2.49
CA PRO A 323 10.93 7.62 -2.87
C PRO A 323 11.12 9.13 -3.09
N LEU A 324 11.95 9.78 -2.24
CA LEU A 324 12.25 11.20 -2.40
C LEU A 324 12.97 11.47 -3.73
N LEU A 325 13.98 10.66 -4.06
CA LEU A 325 14.68 10.73 -5.34
C LEU A 325 13.74 10.43 -6.51
N ALA A 326 12.90 9.40 -6.37
CA ALA A 326 11.91 9.03 -7.39
C ALA A 326 10.95 10.16 -7.71
N GLY A 327 10.55 10.95 -6.71
CA GLY A 327 9.68 12.11 -6.89
C GLY A 327 10.33 13.28 -7.64
N ARG A 328 11.66 13.35 -7.67
CA ARG A 328 12.43 14.38 -8.40
C ARG A 328 12.80 13.97 -9.82
N MET A 329 12.66 12.69 -10.14
CA MET A 329 13.05 12.13 -11.44
C MET A 329 11.83 11.90 -12.34
N ARG A 330 11.93 12.23 -13.63
CA ARG A 330 10.88 11.89 -14.62
C ARG A 330 10.75 10.39 -14.83
N SER A 331 11.88 9.67 -14.84
CA SER A 331 11.93 8.22 -15.03
C SER A 331 12.64 7.55 -13.86
N GLN A 332 12.02 6.52 -13.28
CA GLN A 332 12.54 5.79 -12.11
C GLN A 332 13.31 4.53 -12.50
N ARG A 333 13.65 4.34 -13.80
CA ARG A 333 14.36 3.15 -14.29
C ARG A 333 15.70 2.94 -13.60
N LEU A 334 16.50 4.01 -13.51
CA LEU A 334 17.82 3.96 -12.87
C LEU A 334 17.71 3.56 -11.40
N LEU A 335 16.74 4.12 -10.67
CA LEU A 335 16.50 3.77 -9.27
C LEU A 335 16.07 2.32 -9.12
N ALA A 336 15.23 1.80 -10.02
CA ALA A 336 14.78 0.42 -9.98
C ALA A 336 15.94 -0.57 -10.22
N VAL A 337 16.83 -0.26 -11.18
CA VAL A 337 18.03 -1.06 -11.41
C VAL A 337 19.01 -0.94 -10.24
N ALA A 338 19.21 0.26 -9.69
CA ALA A 338 20.13 0.50 -8.59
C ALA A 338 19.71 -0.27 -7.32
N VAL A 339 18.42 -0.24 -6.93
CA VAL A 339 17.97 -1.00 -5.75
C VAL A 339 18.04 -2.51 -5.97
N ALA A 340 17.77 -2.98 -7.18
CA ALA A 340 17.91 -4.39 -7.53
C ALA A 340 19.39 -4.83 -7.51
N ALA A 341 20.29 -3.99 -8.03
CA ALA A 341 21.73 -4.25 -8.02
C ALA A 341 22.30 -4.27 -6.59
N LEU A 342 21.87 -3.33 -5.71
CA LEU A 342 22.26 -3.35 -4.30
C LEU A 342 21.85 -4.66 -3.61
N MET A 343 20.60 -5.10 -3.80
CA MET A 343 20.14 -6.37 -3.26
C MET A 343 20.93 -7.55 -3.85
N ALA A 344 21.12 -7.57 -5.16
CA ALA A 344 21.87 -8.63 -5.83
C ALA A 344 23.31 -8.70 -5.35
N SER A 345 24.00 -7.57 -5.16
CA SER A 345 25.36 -7.52 -4.64
C SER A 345 25.46 -8.06 -3.21
N GLY A 346 24.51 -7.69 -2.34
CA GLY A 346 24.47 -8.23 -0.98
C GLY A 346 24.14 -9.73 -0.94
N ILE A 347 23.20 -10.19 -1.77
CA ILE A 347 22.84 -11.61 -1.89
C ILE A 347 24.01 -12.42 -2.49
N ALA A 348 24.72 -11.90 -3.50
CA ALA A 348 25.92 -12.53 -4.05
C ALA A 348 27.04 -12.60 -3.01
N GLY A 349 27.15 -11.58 -2.16
CA GLY A 349 28.09 -11.59 -1.04
C GLY A 349 27.81 -12.71 -0.03
N LEU A 350 26.54 -13.03 0.23
CA LEU A 350 26.16 -14.19 1.05
C LEU A 350 26.54 -15.53 0.41
N LEU A 351 26.74 -15.60 -0.91
CA LEU A 351 27.20 -16.79 -1.59
C LEU A 351 28.71 -16.98 -1.48
N VAL A 352 29.49 -15.88 -1.51
CA VAL A 352 30.95 -15.91 -1.60
C VAL A 352 31.59 -15.93 -0.22
N ALA A 353 31.10 -15.13 0.72
CA ALA A 353 31.66 -15.00 2.06
C ALA A 353 30.57 -14.63 3.06
N PRO A 354 29.68 -15.57 3.44
CA PRO A 354 28.51 -15.26 4.27
C PRO A 354 28.89 -14.55 5.58
N ALA A 355 29.72 -15.15 6.39
CA ALA A 355 30.14 -14.58 7.67
C ALA A 355 31.18 -13.46 7.52
N GLY A 356 32.15 -13.58 6.57
CA GLY A 356 33.24 -12.65 6.42
C GLY A 356 32.84 -11.21 6.03
N GLY A 357 31.74 -11.05 5.30
CA GLY A 357 31.22 -9.76 4.89
C GLY A 357 29.81 -9.45 5.40
N ALA A 358 29.31 -10.17 6.39
CA ALA A 358 27.90 -10.18 6.82
C ALA A 358 27.30 -8.79 7.03
N TRP A 359 28.02 -7.88 7.68
CA TRP A 359 27.55 -6.51 7.93
C TRP A 359 27.42 -5.70 6.63
N LEU A 360 28.37 -5.87 5.70
CA LEU A 360 28.31 -5.19 4.40
C LEU A 360 27.14 -5.74 3.56
N TRP A 361 26.98 -7.07 3.53
CA TRP A 361 25.87 -7.69 2.80
C TRP A 361 24.53 -7.30 3.39
N ALA A 362 24.44 -7.26 4.71
CA ALA A 362 23.25 -6.77 5.42
C ALA A 362 22.91 -5.32 5.08
N ALA A 363 23.92 -4.44 4.98
CA ALA A 363 23.71 -3.05 4.59
C ALA A 363 23.20 -2.93 3.15
N LEU A 364 23.84 -3.62 2.19
CA LEU A 364 23.45 -3.59 0.77
C LEU A 364 22.03 -4.14 0.57
N ILE A 365 21.72 -5.29 1.17
CA ILE A 365 20.40 -5.88 1.14
C ILE A 365 19.38 -4.93 1.78
N GLY A 366 19.69 -4.38 2.96
CA GLY A 366 18.80 -3.48 3.69
C GLY A 366 18.44 -2.23 2.88
N VAL A 367 19.44 -1.48 2.38
CA VAL A 367 19.18 -0.29 1.54
C VAL A 367 18.36 -0.65 0.30
N GLY A 368 18.76 -1.74 -0.37
CA GLY A 368 18.06 -2.21 -1.58
C GLY A 368 16.60 -2.59 -1.32
N GLN A 369 16.32 -3.32 -0.25
CA GLN A 369 14.96 -3.71 0.14
C GLN A 369 14.11 -2.51 0.54
N GLY A 370 14.62 -1.61 1.38
CA GLY A 370 13.92 -0.38 1.75
C GLY A 370 13.60 0.48 0.53
N GLY A 371 14.61 0.66 -0.33
CA GLY A 371 14.46 1.40 -1.57
C GLY A 371 13.43 0.77 -2.51
N SER A 372 13.44 -0.56 -2.65
CA SER A 372 12.54 -1.26 -3.57
C SER A 372 11.07 -1.21 -3.13
N VAL A 373 10.78 -1.38 -1.82
CA VAL A 373 9.41 -1.25 -1.32
C VAL A 373 8.90 0.18 -1.43
N GLY A 374 9.72 1.17 -1.07
CA GLY A 374 9.39 2.57 -1.21
C GLY A 374 9.15 2.97 -2.67
N LEU A 375 10.01 2.48 -3.58
CA LEU A 375 9.87 2.71 -5.02
C LEU A 375 8.61 2.06 -5.60
N ALA A 376 8.30 0.81 -5.22
CA ALA A 376 7.10 0.09 -5.66
C ALA A 376 5.82 0.88 -5.29
N LEU A 377 5.72 1.33 -4.05
CA LEU A 377 4.58 2.11 -3.57
C LEU A 377 4.52 3.50 -4.25
N THR A 378 5.67 4.14 -4.46
CA THR A 378 5.76 5.42 -5.20
C THR A 378 5.31 5.24 -6.65
N MET A 379 5.71 4.16 -7.32
CA MET A 379 5.28 3.88 -8.69
C MET A 379 3.76 3.67 -8.78
N MET A 380 3.12 3.03 -7.79
CA MET A 380 1.65 2.91 -7.75
C MET A 380 0.95 4.28 -7.75
N VAL A 381 1.54 5.27 -7.10
CA VAL A 381 1.02 6.64 -7.06
C VAL A 381 1.34 7.39 -8.36
N LEU A 382 2.59 7.33 -8.84
CA LEU A 382 3.05 8.09 -10.00
C LEU A 382 2.51 7.56 -11.34
N ARG A 383 2.23 6.25 -11.46
CA ARG A 383 1.78 5.61 -12.71
C ARG A 383 0.26 5.61 -12.89
N THR A 384 -0.48 6.33 -12.08
CA THR A 384 -1.94 6.43 -12.15
C THR A 384 -2.40 7.87 -12.25
N SER A 385 -3.50 8.14 -12.97
CA SER A 385 -4.06 9.48 -13.15
C SER A 385 -4.76 9.99 -11.90
N ASP A 386 -5.45 9.12 -11.19
CA ASP A 386 -6.35 9.46 -10.09
C ASP A 386 -6.21 8.50 -8.89
N ALA A 387 -6.77 8.90 -7.76
CA ALA A 387 -6.70 8.15 -6.50
C ALA A 387 -7.43 6.80 -6.57
N HIS A 388 -8.53 6.71 -7.33
CA HIS A 388 -9.28 5.47 -7.47
C HIS A 388 -8.49 4.43 -8.27
N THR A 389 -7.87 4.83 -9.39
CA THR A 389 -7.00 3.98 -10.19
C THR A 389 -5.77 3.56 -9.39
N SER A 390 -5.20 4.46 -8.56
CA SER A 390 -4.09 4.16 -7.66
C SER A 390 -4.46 3.08 -6.63
N ALA A 391 -5.63 3.20 -5.98
CA ALA A 391 -6.10 2.19 -5.04
C ALA A 391 -6.37 0.82 -5.71
N ARG A 392 -6.91 0.82 -6.95
CA ARG A 392 -7.11 -0.41 -7.72
C ARG A 392 -5.80 -1.08 -8.12
N LEU A 393 -4.82 -0.30 -8.60
CA LEU A 393 -3.49 -0.81 -8.91
C LEU A 393 -2.80 -1.36 -7.67
N SER A 394 -2.89 -0.65 -6.55
CA SER A 394 -2.37 -1.10 -5.25
C SER A 394 -3.05 -2.41 -4.82
N GLY A 395 -4.38 -2.52 -4.95
CA GLY A 395 -5.10 -3.76 -4.68
C GLY A 395 -4.62 -4.94 -5.52
N MET A 396 -4.45 -4.73 -6.84
CA MET A 396 -3.91 -5.75 -7.75
C MET A 396 -2.47 -6.14 -7.38
N ALA A 397 -1.61 -5.15 -7.17
CA ALA A 397 -0.20 -5.37 -6.86
C ALA A 397 0.00 -6.08 -5.52
N GLN A 398 -0.79 -5.72 -4.51
CA GLN A 398 -0.71 -6.33 -3.17
C GLN A 398 -1.28 -7.76 -3.16
N THR A 399 -2.38 -8.01 -3.89
CA THR A 399 -2.95 -9.35 -4.00
C THR A 399 -1.95 -10.33 -4.58
N TRP A 400 -1.50 -10.07 -5.81
CA TRP A 400 -0.57 -10.95 -6.50
C TRP A 400 0.82 -10.92 -5.86
N GLY A 401 1.22 -9.75 -5.36
CA GLY A 401 2.51 -9.57 -4.71
C GLY A 401 2.65 -10.39 -3.44
N TYR A 402 1.67 -10.37 -2.54
CA TYR A 402 1.76 -11.16 -1.29
C TYR A 402 1.56 -12.66 -1.52
N LEU A 403 0.73 -13.06 -2.47
CA LEU A 403 0.61 -14.48 -2.83
C LEU A 403 1.94 -15.02 -3.38
N LEU A 404 2.60 -14.25 -4.25
CA LEU A 404 3.93 -14.61 -4.77
C LEU A 404 4.97 -14.62 -3.64
N ALA A 405 4.94 -13.63 -2.76
CA ALA A 405 5.88 -13.51 -1.64
C ALA A 405 5.75 -14.66 -0.63
N ALA A 406 4.52 -15.13 -0.38
CA ALA A 406 4.28 -16.26 0.53
C ALA A 406 4.88 -17.57 0.04
N ALA A 407 5.01 -17.76 -1.29
CA ALA A 407 5.64 -18.94 -1.87
C ALA A 407 7.17 -18.94 -1.72
N GLY A 408 7.80 -17.74 -1.64
CA GLY A 408 9.26 -17.60 -1.67
C GLY A 408 10.01 -18.43 -0.63
N PRO A 409 9.75 -18.21 0.68
CA PRO A 409 10.43 -18.95 1.76
C PRO A 409 10.23 -20.47 1.66
N LEU A 410 9.04 -20.92 1.26
CA LEU A 410 8.73 -22.35 1.11
C LEU A 410 9.52 -22.98 -0.03
N VAL A 411 9.55 -22.34 -1.20
CA VAL A 411 10.27 -22.83 -2.37
C VAL A 411 11.79 -22.89 -2.08
N LEU A 412 12.33 -21.81 -1.50
CA LEU A 412 13.77 -21.81 -1.20
C LEU A 412 14.15 -22.81 -0.11
N GLY A 413 13.31 -22.99 0.91
CA GLY A 413 13.51 -24.02 1.93
C GLY A 413 13.48 -25.43 1.34
N ALA A 414 12.52 -25.72 0.46
CA ALA A 414 12.46 -27.02 -0.23
C ALA A 414 13.68 -27.26 -1.12
N VAL A 415 14.14 -26.24 -1.85
CA VAL A 415 15.36 -26.34 -2.67
C VAL A 415 16.60 -26.56 -1.79
N HIS A 416 16.72 -25.84 -0.67
CA HIS A 416 17.82 -26.04 0.28
C HIS A 416 17.82 -27.48 0.82
N GLN A 417 16.67 -28.01 1.26
CA GLN A 417 16.55 -29.38 1.73
C GLN A 417 16.92 -30.42 0.66
N ALA A 418 16.52 -30.19 -0.58
CA ALA A 418 16.79 -31.10 -1.69
C ALA A 418 18.27 -31.09 -2.12
N THR A 419 18.96 -29.95 -2.01
CA THR A 419 20.34 -29.78 -2.49
C THR A 419 21.40 -29.85 -1.40
N GLY A 420 21.00 -29.77 -0.12
CA GLY A 420 21.89 -29.79 1.03
C GLY A 420 22.81 -28.56 1.16
N GLY A 421 22.51 -27.47 0.40
CA GLY A 421 23.33 -26.27 0.41
C GLY A 421 22.62 -25.00 0.01
N TRP A 422 23.28 -23.84 0.20
CA TRP A 422 22.70 -22.52 -0.06
C TRP A 422 23.01 -21.99 -1.48
N ALA A 423 23.91 -22.64 -2.24
CA ALA A 423 24.32 -22.14 -3.56
C ALA A 423 23.14 -21.99 -4.55
N LEU A 424 22.31 -23.02 -4.68
CA LEU A 424 21.16 -22.98 -5.58
C LEU A 424 20.04 -22.05 -5.07
N PRO A 425 19.62 -22.07 -3.79
CA PRO A 425 18.69 -21.08 -3.23
C PRO A 425 19.13 -19.62 -3.47
N ILE A 426 20.39 -19.29 -3.21
CA ILE A 426 20.94 -17.94 -3.42
C ILE A 426 20.98 -17.61 -4.92
N GLY A 427 21.35 -18.56 -5.78
CA GLY A 427 21.30 -18.41 -7.23
C GLY A 427 19.90 -18.07 -7.75
N LEU A 428 18.86 -18.71 -7.21
CA LEU A 428 17.45 -18.36 -7.52
C LEU A 428 17.10 -16.96 -7.04
N MET A 429 17.55 -16.52 -5.86
CA MET A 429 17.35 -15.15 -5.41
C MET A 429 18.00 -14.12 -6.34
N LEU A 430 19.21 -14.41 -6.84
CA LEU A 430 19.89 -13.56 -7.83
C LEU A 430 19.11 -13.48 -9.14
N ALA A 431 18.55 -14.59 -9.62
CA ALA A 431 17.67 -14.60 -10.79
C ALA A 431 16.39 -13.74 -10.56
N VAL A 432 15.83 -13.78 -9.33
CA VAL A 432 14.70 -12.92 -8.95
C VAL A 432 15.12 -11.44 -8.94
N CYS A 433 16.33 -11.10 -8.46
CA CYS A 433 16.86 -9.73 -8.53
C CYS A 433 17.04 -9.25 -9.97
N ALA A 434 17.52 -10.10 -10.88
CA ALA A 434 17.62 -9.79 -12.31
C ALA A 434 16.25 -9.54 -12.93
N ALA A 435 15.26 -10.40 -12.64
CA ALA A 435 13.87 -10.19 -13.07
C ALA A 435 13.27 -8.89 -12.50
N LEU A 436 13.56 -8.56 -11.24
CA LEU A 436 13.15 -7.31 -10.60
C LEU A 436 13.72 -6.10 -11.34
N ALA A 437 15.00 -6.12 -11.72
CA ALA A 437 15.64 -5.06 -12.49
C ALA A 437 14.98 -4.88 -13.87
N LEU A 438 14.75 -5.97 -14.58
CA LEU A 438 14.12 -5.96 -15.91
C LEU A 438 12.67 -5.39 -15.84
N LEU A 439 11.89 -5.84 -14.87
CA LEU A 439 10.53 -5.31 -14.64
C LEU A 439 10.59 -3.85 -14.22
N GLY A 440 11.58 -3.47 -13.42
CA GLY A 440 11.83 -2.09 -13.00
C GLY A 440 12.12 -1.15 -14.17
N LEU A 441 12.84 -1.61 -15.21
CA LEU A 441 13.04 -0.86 -16.44
C LEU A 441 11.73 -0.57 -17.17
N GLY A 442 10.77 -1.48 -17.11
CA GLY A 442 9.43 -1.30 -17.67
C GLY A 442 8.55 -0.39 -16.81
N ALA A 443 8.40 -0.70 -15.53
CA ALA A 443 7.58 0.02 -14.56
C ALA A 443 8.07 1.45 -14.29
N GLY A 444 9.39 1.68 -14.39
CA GLY A 444 10.03 2.98 -14.18
C GLY A 444 9.91 3.95 -15.35
N ARG A 445 9.25 3.61 -16.47
CA ARG A 445 9.02 4.50 -17.61
C ARG A 445 8.11 5.66 -17.20
N ASP A 446 8.35 6.84 -17.79
CA ASP A 446 7.46 7.99 -17.63
C ASP A 446 6.17 7.79 -18.43
N ARG A 447 5.30 6.93 -17.94
CA ARG A 447 4.00 6.62 -18.54
C ARG A 447 2.95 6.47 -17.43
N VAL A 448 1.73 6.91 -17.71
CA VAL A 448 0.59 6.81 -16.81
C VAL A 448 -0.41 5.79 -17.36
N ILE A 449 -0.92 4.94 -16.51
CA ILE A 449 -2.00 4.00 -16.83
C ILE A 449 -3.27 4.82 -17.01
N ARG A 450 -3.79 4.85 -18.24
CA ARG A 450 -5.10 5.44 -18.54
C ARG A 450 -6.17 4.37 -18.33
N PRO A 451 -7.28 4.68 -17.62
CA PRO A 451 -8.37 3.75 -17.33
C PRO A 451 -9.09 3.26 -18.58
#